data_7deb59d217dc747fb7a3774a17ff9c13
#
_entry.id   7deb59d217dc747fb7a3774a17ff9c13
#
_cell.length_a   1.000
_cell.length_b   1.000
_cell.length_c   1.000
_cell.angle_alpha   90.00
_cell.angle_beta   90.00
_cell.angle_gamma   90.00
#
_symmetry.space_group_name_H-M   'P 1'
#
loop_
_entity.id
_entity.type
_entity.pdbx_description
1 polymer ?
#
loop_
_entity_poly.entity_id
_entity_poly.type
_entity_poly.pdbx_seq_one_letter_code
_entity_poly.pdbx_strand_id
1 'polypeptide(L)'
;VEWNGGFVEILQQKFRDDPVFQAAADRAEIHMCAVQDFEADGQYDFIVSGLPLTNFPAELVREIFEVCFNLLADDGVLSYFEYMFVRKFRRVLSRGSERARLTALEEILGARLQQHRFRTNGVLVNIPPAWVHHLRKEETPRAD
;
A
#
# COMPACT_ATOMS: atom_id res chain seq x y z
N VAL A 1 0.12 -6.95 -8.29
CA VAL A 1 0.14 -5.82 -9.23
C VAL A 1 1.50 -5.15 -9.17
N GLU A 2 2.16 -4.95 -10.28
CA GLU A 2 3.48 -4.32 -10.39
C GLU A 2 3.55 -3.50 -11.70
N TRP A 3 3.94 -2.24 -11.58
CA TRP A 3 4.08 -1.33 -12.72
C TRP A 3 5.41 -1.48 -13.47
N ASN A 4 6.47 -1.87 -12.75
CA ASN A 4 7.81 -1.95 -13.33
C ASN A 4 8.02 -3.25 -14.09
N GLY A 5 8.13 -3.18 -15.42
CA GLY A 5 8.33 -4.35 -16.28
C GLY A 5 9.55 -5.21 -15.91
N GLY A 6 10.66 -4.59 -15.48
CA GLY A 6 11.84 -5.33 -15.03
C GLY A 6 11.58 -6.16 -13.76
N PHE A 7 10.76 -5.66 -12.83
CA PHE A 7 10.36 -6.44 -11.66
C PHE A 7 9.37 -7.55 -12.03
N VAL A 8 8.48 -7.30 -12.99
CA VAL A 8 7.59 -8.33 -13.52
C VAL A 8 8.38 -9.48 -14.14
N GLU A 9 9.38 -9.19 -14.94
CA GLU A 9 10.28 -10.20 -15.54
C GLU A 9 10.99 -11.04 -14.46
N ILE A 10 11.52 -10.39 -13.42
CA ILE A 10 12.17 -11.08 -12.28
C ILE A 10 11.16 -11.97 -11.55
N LEU A 11 9.95 -11.51 -11.31
CA LEU A 11 8.90 -12.31 -10.67
C LEU A 11 8.53 -13.51 -11.53
N GLN A 12 8.31 -13.32 -12.82
CA GLN A 12 8.02 -14.40 -13.75
C GLN A 12 9.14 -15.43 -13.80
N GLN A 13 10.40 -14.98 -13.78
CA GLN A 13 11.55 -15.89 -13.70
C GLN A 13 11.55 -16.68 -12.40
N LYS A 14 11.28 -16.04 -11.24
CA LYS A 14 11.20 -16.75 -9.96
C LYS A 14 10.10 -17.80 -9.97
N PHE A 15 8.93 -17.52 -10.54
CA PHE A 15 7.86 -18.52 -10.66
C PHE A 15 8.23 -19.70 -11.57
N ARG A 16 9.15 -19.51 -12.53
CA ARG A 16 9.67 -20.61 -13.36
C ARG A 16 10.78 -21.43 -12.70
N ASP A 17 11.70 -20.76 -11.98
CA ASP A 17 12.99 -21.32 -11.63
C ASP A 17 13.17 -21.63 -10.13
N ASP A 18 12.39 -20.97 -9.25
CA ASP A 18 12.51 -21.11 -7.80
C ASP A 18 11.43 -22.08 -7.27
N PRO A 19 11.79 -23.20 -6.64
CA PRO A 19 10.84 -24.19 -6.13
C PRO A 19 9.81 -23.63 -5.13
N VAL A 20 10.19 -22.60 -4.35
CA VAL A 20 9.28 -21.96 -3.38
C VAL A 20 8.18 -21.20 -4.10
N PHE A 21 8.53 -20.47 -5.18
CA PHE A 21 7.56 -19.77 -6.02
C PHE A 21 6.74 -20.71 -6.87
N GLN A 22 7.35 -21.77 -7.44
CA GLN A 22 6.65 -22.79 -8.21
C GLN A 22 5.53 -23.46 -7.40
N ALA A 23 5.72 -23.71 -6.12
CA ALA A 23 4.72 -24.28 -5.23
C ALA A 23 3.46 -23.40 -5.04
N ALA A 24 3.51 -22.13 -5.46
CA ALA A 24 2.39 -21.20 -5.43
C ALA A 24 1.92 -20.73 -6.80
N ALA A 25 2.52 -21.21 -7.89
CA ALA A 25 2.32 -20.68 -9.23
C ALA A 25 0.87 -20.83 -9.73
N ASP A 26 0.19 -21.90 -9.34
CA ASP A 26 -1.23 -22.15 -9.65
C ASP A 26 -2.22 -21.22 -8.93
N ARG A 27 -1.75 -20.48 -7.93
CA ARG A 27 -2.53 -19.55 -7.11
C ARG A 27 -2.04 -18.11 -7.23
N ALA A 28 -1.12 -17.84 -8.15
CA ALA A 28 -0.49 -16.54 -8.29
C ALA A 28 -0.72 -15.95 -9.69
N GLU A 29 -1.16 -14.72 -9.72
CA GLU A 29 -1.29 -13.92 -10.93
C GLU A 29 -0.43 -12.68 -10.85
N ILE A 30 0.23 -12.34 -11.96
CA ILE A 30 1.07 -11.15 -12.05
C ILE A 30 0.39 -10.18 -13.02
N HIS A 31 -0.06 -9.05 -12.52
CA HIS A 31 -0.65 -7.98 -13.31
C HIS A 31 0.35 -6.83 -13.47
N MET A 32 0.73 -6.54 -14.73
CA MET A 32 1.63 -5.44 -15.07
C MET A 32 0.81 -4.18 -15.38
N CYS A 33 0.38 -3.49 -14.35
CA CYS A 33 -0.37 -2.23 -14.46
C CYS A 33 -0.13 -1.35 -13.22
N ALA A 34 -0.55 -0.09 -13.30
CA ALA A 34 -0.66 0.73 -12.10
C ALA A 34 -1.83 0.22 -11.23
N VAL A 35 -1.75 0.43 -9.91
CA VAL A 35 -2.80 -0.05 -9.01
C VAL A 35 -4.16 0.60 -9.29
N GLN A 36 -4.16 1.84 -9.83
CA GLN A 36 -5.37 2.56 -10.22
C GLN A 36 -6.09 1.94 -11.42
N ASP A 37 -5.32 1.27 -12.28
CA ASP A 37 -5.81 0.64 -13.51
C ASP A 37 -6.08 -0.86 -13.31
N PHE A 38 -5.93 -1.35 -12.07
CA PHE A 38 -6.17 -2.74 -11.75
C PHE A 38 -7.66 -2.99 -11.55
N GLU A 39 -8.21 -3.82 -12.41
CA GLU A 39 -9.58 -4.33 -12.31
C GLU A 39 -9.55 -5.75 -11.74
N ALA A 40 -10.36 -6.01 -10.73
CA ALA A 40 -10.46 -7.32 -10.10
C ALA A 40 -11.82 -7.95 -10.36
N ASP A 41 -11.83 -9.28 -10.54
CA ASP A 41 -13.07 -10.06 -10.68
C ASP A 41 -13.82 -10.26 -9.34
N GLY A 42 -13.28 -9.72 -8.25
CA GLY A 42 -13.84 -9.86 -6.90
C GLY A 42 -13.17 -8.97 -5.88
N GLN A 43 -13.41 -9.26 -4.62
CA GLN A 43 -12.85 -8.55 -3.48
C GLN A 43 -11.78 -9.40 -2.79
N TYR A 44 -10.87 -8.73 -2.08
CA TYR A 44 -9.75 -9.36 -1.38
C TYR A 44 -9.91 -9.23 0.13
N ASP A 45 -9.66 -10.30 0.86
CA ASP A 45 -9.59 -10.27 2.33
C ASP A 45 -8.35 -9.53 2.82
N PHE A 46 -7.25 -9.59 2.05
CA PHE A 46 -5.98 -8.96 2.41
C PHE A 46 -5.34 -8.27 1.21
N ILE A 47 -4.95 -7.02 1.42
CA ILE A 47 -4.10 -6.27 0.49
C ILE A 47 -2.81 -5.90 1.22
N VAL A 48 -1.66 -6.23 0.64
CA VAL A 48 -0.33 -5.80 1.15
C VAL A 48 0.29 -4.85 0.14
N SER A 49 0.48 -3.61 0.54
CA SER A 49 1.06 -2.57 -0.31
C SER A 49 2.50 -2.27 0.08
N GLY A 50 3.42 -2.47 -0.87
CA GLY A 50 4.82 -2.06 -0.79
C GLY A 50 5.10 -0.70 -1.41
N LEU A 51 4.08 0.08 -1.74
CA LEU A 51 4.24 1.37 -2.42
C LEU A 51 4.89 2.42 -1.50
N PRO A 52 5.89 3.17 -1.98
CA PRO A 52 6.53 4.24 -1.23
C PRO A 52 5.65 5.50 -1.24
N LEU A 53 4.52 5.47 -0.54
CA LEU A 53 3.47 6.49 -0.56
C LEU A 53 3.99 7.91 -0.32
N THR A 54 5.04 8.06 0.50
CA THR A 54 5.66 9.36 0.79
C THR A 54 6.37 10.00 -0.41
N ASN A 55 6.58 9.26 -1.49
CA ASN A 55 7.21 9.75 -2.71
C ASN A 55 6.19 10.26 -3.74
N PHE A 56 4.90 9.98 -3.53
CA PHE A 56 3.84 10.30 -4.47
C PHE A 56 3.18 11.65 -4.17
N PRO A 57 2.53 12.28 -5.16
CA PRO A 57 1.61 13.38 -4.93
C PRO A 57 0.46 12.96 -4.02
N ALA A 58 -0.05 13.90 -3.21
CA ALA A 58 -1.12 13.62 -2.25
C ALA A 58 -2.40 13.07 -2.92
N GLU A 59 -2.76 13.60 -4.08
CA GLU A 59 -3.93 13.13 -4.86
C GLU A 59 -3.78 11.68 -5.29
N LEU A 60 -2.61 11.29 -5.80
CA LEU A 60 -2.33 9.90 -6.17
C LEU A 60 -2.42 8.95 -4.96
N VAL A 61 -1.94 9.39 -3.80
CA VAL A 61 -2.07 8.59 -2.57
C VAL A 61 -3.53 8.41 -2.17
N ARG A 62 -4.36 9.44 -2.35
CA ARG A 62 -5.82 9.35 -2.12
C ARG A 62 -6.45 8.31 -3.04
N GLU A 63 -6.19 8.39 -4.34
CA GLU A 63 -6.68 7.44 -5.34
C GLU A 63 -6.26 6.00 -5.02
N ILE A 64 -4.99 5.79 -4.67
CA ILE A 64 -4.48 4.46 -4.28
C ILE A 64 -5.27 3.89 -3.10
N PHE A 65 -5.53 4.70 -2.06
CA PHE A 65 -6.32 4.23 -0.93
C PHE A 65 -7.77 3.92 -1.33
N GLU A 66 -8.39 4.76 -2.16
CA GLU A 66 -9.76 4.54 -2.64
C GLU A 66 -9.85 3.22 -3.42
N VAL A 67 -8.93 2.98 -4.33
CA VAL A 67 -8.87 1.71 -5.08
C VAL A 67 -8.66 0.53 -4.12
N CYS A 68 -7.68 0.60 -3.22
CA CYS A 68 -7.44 -0.48 -2.27
C CYS A 68 -8.68 -0.77 -1.39
N PHE A 69 -9.36 0.27 -0.88
CA PHE A 69 -10.57 0.08 -0.07
C PHE A 69 -11.76 -0.45 -0.88
N ASN A 70 -11.88 -0.10 -2.15
CA ASN A 70 -12.91 -0.65 -3.04
C ASN A 70 -12.65 -2.14 -3.35
N LEU A 71 -11.39 -2.53 -3.48
CA LEU A 71 -10.97 -3.91 -3.70
C LEU A 71 -11.04 -4.81 -2.46
N LEU A 72 -11.10 -4.24 -1.25
CA LEU A 72 -11.24 -5.02 -0.02
C LEU A 72 -12.67 -5.54 0.15
N ALA A 73 -12.77 -6.80 0.57
CA ALA A 73 -13.99 -7.36 1.13
C ALA A 73 -14.40 -6.64 2.42
N ASP A 74 -15.64 -6.83 2.86
CA ASP A 74 -16.07 -6.40 4.19
C ASP A 74 -15.16 -7.05 5.24
N ASP A 75 -14.74 -6.30 6.24
CA ASP A 75 -13.72 -6.70 7.23
C ASP A 75 -12.30 -6.97 6.66
N GLY A 76 -12.09 -6.76 5.36
CA GLY A 76 -10.80 -6.92 4.72
C GLY A 76 -9.72 -5.97 5.28
N VAL A 77 -8.47 -6.38 5.19
CA VAL A 77 -7.33 -5.69 5.80
C VAL A 77 -6.35 -5.19 4.75
N LEU A 78 -6.12 -3.88 4.73
CA LEU A 78 -5.02 -3.25 4.00
C LEU A 78 -3.81 -3.08 4.93
N SER A 79 -2.68 -3.66 4.54
CA SER A 79 -1.40 -3.47 5.23
C SER A 79 -0.44 -2.69 4.34
N TYR A 80 0.13 -1.60 4.86
CA TYR A 80 1.18 -0.87 4.16
C TYR A 80 2.28 -0.44 5.13
N PHE A 81 3.48 -0.20 4.60
CA PHE A 81 4.61 0.23 5.43
C PHE A 81 4.99 1.69 5.18
N GLU A 82 5.59 2.30 6.19
CA GLU A 82 6.15 3.63 6.17
C GLU A 82 7.48 3.65 6.92
N TYR A 83 8.52 4.19 6.30
CA TYR A 83 9.81 4.34 7.01
C TYR A 83 9.70 5.33 8.17
N MET A 84 10.19 4.90 9.34
CA MET A 84 10.26 5.75 10.53
C MET A 84 11.09 7.00 10.25
N PHE A 85 10.64 8.14 10.77
CA PHE A 85 11.33 9.44 10.72
C PHE A 85 11.48 10.08 9.33
N VAL A 86 11.35 9.36 8.22
CA VAL A 86 11.54 9.93 6.86
C VAL A 86 10.61 11.10 6.62
N ARG A 87 9.33 10.98 6.97
CA ARG A 87 8.34 12.04 6.84
C ARG A 87 8.69 13.29 7.65
N LYS A 88 9.05 13.10 8.93
CA LYS A 88 9.43 14.19 9.83
C LYS A 88 10.70 14.91 9.36
N PHE A 89 11.70 14.14 8.93
CA PHE A 89 12.96 14.69 8.42
C PHE A 89 12.73 15.50 7.13
N ARG A 90 11.99 14.95 6.17
CA ARG A 90 11.67 15.65 4.93
C ARG A 90 10.90 16.95 5.20
N ARG A 91 9.92 16.94 6.10
CA ARG A 91 9.14 18.14 6.44
C ARG A 91 9.98 19.26 7.03
N VAL A 92 10.96 18.94 7.88
CA VAL A 92 11.85 19.92 8.49
C VAL A 92 12.78 20.56 7.46
N LEU A 93 13.25 19.78 6.50
CA LEU A 93 14.20 20.21 5.47
C LEU A 93 13.51 20.83 4.25
N SER A 94 12.21 20.58 4.04
CA SER A 94 11.47 21.04 2.86
C SER A 94 10.98 22.48 2.99
N ARG A 95 10.97 23.21 1.86
CA ARG A 95 10.49 24.58 1.72
C ARG A 95 9.51 24.69 0.54
N GLY A 96 8.66 25.71 0.57
CA GLY A 96 7.77 26.03 -0.54
C GLY A 96 6.78 24.92 -0.87
N SER A 97 6.66 24.56 -2.15
CA SER A 97 5.71 23.58 -2.68
C SER A 97 5.88 22.18 -2.12
N GLU A 98 7.11 21.76 -1.85
CA GLU A 98 7.37 20.43 -1.28
C GLU A 98 6.85 20.32 0.16
N ARG A 99 6.94 21.39 0.95
CA ARG A 99 6.35 21.41 2.28
C ARG A 99 4.83 21.34 2.24
N ALA A 100 4.20 22.07 1.31
CA ALA A 100 2.75 22.01 1.12
C ALA A 100 2.29 20.59 0.71
N ARG A 101 3.00 19.95 -0.22
CA ARG A 101 2.75 18.56 -0.63
C ARG A 101 2.81 17.59 0.54
N LEU A 102 3.87 17.68 1.37
CA LEU A 102 4.04 16.81 2.53
C LEU A 102 2.96 17.04 3.59
N THR A 103 2.50 18.28 3.77
CA THR A 103 1.39 18.59 4.70
C THR A 103 0.09 17.97 4.21
N ALA A 104 -0.26 18.14 2.93
CA ALA A 104 -1.45 17.52 2.34
C ALA A 104 -1.40 15.98 2.43
N LEU A 105 -0.23 15.39 2.22
CA LEU A 105 -0.02 13.95 2.38
C LEU A 105 -0.22 13.50 3.85
N GLU A 106 0.30 14.26 4.82
CA GLU A 106 0.11 13.98 6.25
C GLU A 106 -1.37 14.02 6.65
N GLU A 107 -2.15 14.94 6.10
CA GLU A 107 -3.59 15.04 6.34
C GLU A 107 -4.32 13.82 5.80
N ILE A 108 -4.03 13.40 4.56
CA ILE A 108 -4.66 12.22 3.95
C ILE A 108 -4.30 10.95 4.73
N LEU A 109 -3.01 10.70 4.97
CA LEU A 109 -2.56 9.53 5.71
C LEU A 109 -3.07 9.55 7.16
N GLY A 110 -3.06 10.72 7.80
CA GLY A 110 -3.57 10.89 9.16
C GLY A 110 -5.05 10.57 9.26
N ALA A 111 -5.88 11.08 8.36
CA ALA A 111 -7.31 10.80 8.31
C ALA A 111 -7.58 9.29 8.12
N ARG A 112 -6.91 8.64 7.15
CA ARG A 112 -7.07 7.20 6.91
C ARG A 112 -6.62 6.36 8.10
N LEU A 113 -5.48 6.72 8.71
CA LEU A 113 -5.00 6.04 9.92
C LEU A 113 -5.94 6.23 11.12
N GLN A 114 -6.50 7.41 11.30
CA GLN A 114 -7.43 7.69 12.40
C GLN A 114 -8.73 6.91 12.24
N GLN A 115 -9.24 6.82 11.03
CA GLN A 115 -10.53 6.18 10.75
C GLN A 115 -10.45 4.66 10.72
N HIS A 116 -9.42 4.08 10.09
CA HIS A 116 -9.40 2.66 9.74
C HIS A 116 -8.33 1.83 10.43
N ARG A 117 -7.32 2.48 11.06
CA ARG A 117 -6.20 1.73 11.65
C ARG A 117 -6.62 1.05 12.95
N PHE A 118 -6.48 -0.27 12.98
CA PHE A 118 -6.66 -1.07 14.19
C PHE A 118 -5.36 -1.57 14.80
N ARG A 119 -4.26 -1.59 14.02
CA ARG A 119 -2.95 -2.09 14.50
C ARG A 119 -1.78 -1.39 13.82
N THR A 120 -0.66 -1.27 14.54
CA THR A 120 0.64 -0.84 14.01
C THR A 120 1.75 -1.70 14.58
N ASN A 121 2.65 -2.18 13.72
CA ASN A 121 3.82 -2.95 14.09
C ASN A 121 5.09 -2.17 13.74
N GLY A 122 6.08 -2.17 14.65
CA GLY A 122 7.41 -1.62 14.38
C GLY A 122 8.35 -2.70 13.88
N VAL A 123 9.02 -2.45 12.76
CA VAL A 123 10.07 -3.32 12.22
C VAL A 123 11.41 -2.60 12.36
N LEU A 124 12.14 -2.93 13.43
CA LEU A 124 13.40 -2.24 13.79
C LEU A 124 14.63 -2.85 13.11
N VAL A 125 14.54 -4.10 12.67
CA VAL A 125 15.64 -4.80 11.97
C VAL A 125 15.84 -4.32 10.53
N ASN A 126 14.89 -3.56 10.01
CA ASN A 126 15.01 -2.93 8.70
C ASN A 126 15.83 -1.64 8.78
N ILE A 127 16.56 -1.30 7.72
CA ILE A 127 17.36 -0.06 7.64
C ILE A 127 16.91 0.74 6.39
N PRO A 128 16.24 1.88 6.59
CA PRO A 128 15.76 2.47 7.85
C PRO A 128 14.60 1.66 8.47
N PRO A 129 14.39 1.77 9.81
CA PRO A 129 13.27 1.10 10.48
C PRO A 129 11.93 1.55 9.90
N ALA A 130 10.93 0.67 9.99
CA ALA A 130 9.62 0.93 9.39
C ALA A 130 8.47 0.67 10.37
N TRP A 131 7.39 1.42 10.19
CA TRP A 131 6.08 1.10 10.71
C TRP A 131 5.30 0.31 9.67
N VAL A 132 4.60 -0.74 10.09
CA VAL A 132 3.59 -1.40 9.29
C VAL A 132 2.23 -1.07 9.90
N HIS A 133 1.40 -0.39 9.13
CA HIS A 133 0.04 -0.02 9.52
C HIS A 133 -0.95 -1.01 8.93
N HIS A 134 -1.88 -1.46 9.75
CA HIS A 134 -2.97 -2.34 9.35
C HIS A 134 -4.29 -1.58 9.50
N LEU A 135 -4.97 -1.40 8.37
CA LEU A 135 -6.26 -0.72 8.27
C LEU A 135 -7.33 -1.75 7.93
N ARG A 136 -8.50 -1.61 8.54
CA ARG A 136 -9.67 -2.44 8.26
C ARG A 136 -10.71 -1.60 7.55
N LYS A 137 -11.37 -2.20 6.56
CA LYS A 137 -12.58 -1.65 6.00
C LYS A 137 -13.69 -1.75 7.06
N GLU A 138 -14.35 -0.65 7.38
CA GLU A 138 -15.52 -0.71 8.25
C GLU A 138 -16.66 -1.42 7.53
N GLU A 139 -17.40 -2.27 8.25
CA GLU A 139 -18.62 -2.84 7.72
C GLU A 139 -19.58 -1.72 7.32
N THR A 140 -20.05 -1.75 6.09
CA THR A 140 -21.18 -0.92 5.71
C THR A 140 -22.39 -1.45 6.47
N PRO A 141 -23.07 -0.63 7.30
CA PRO A 141 -24.27 -1.09 8.00
C PRO A 141 -25.23 -1.69 6.97
N ARG A 142 -25.54 -2.97 7.10
CA ARG A 142 -26.59 -3.59 6.29
C ARG A 142 -27.88 -2.83 6.58
N ALA A 143 -28.45 -2.21 5.57
CA ALA A 143 -29.80 -1.68 5.65
C ALA A 143 -30.74 -2.89 5.84
N ASP A 144 -31.34 -2.96 7.03
CA ASP A 144 -32.39 -3.93 7.36
C ASP A 144 -33.65 -3.70 6.50
#